data_2ae5dc6bb34d7e75ed10c661287056a8
#
_entry.id   2ae5dc6bb34d7e75ed10c661287056a8
#
_cell.length_a   1.000
_cell.length_b   1.000
_cell.length_c   1.000
_cell.angle_alpha   90.00
_cell.angle_beta   90.00
_cell.angle_gamma   90.00
#
_symmetry.space_group_name_H-M   'P 1'
#
loop_
_entity.id
_entity.type
_entity.pdbx_description
1 polymer ?
#
loop_
_entity_poly.entity_id
_entity_poly.type
_entity_poly.pdbx_seq_one_letter_code
_entity_poly.pdbx_strand_id
1 'polypeptide(L)'
;MSNTNNVTENVAVVTETKPKKKHTGLIFFLFVVAGFCFFTYYTYTEHQKEIYELNEKCTPVSTTGDVKELSLDSTIVQDLYSKVYTTIKEDAAEPELNDSLKLYLAYRQIPNYKIYESNCNYFSDTAMPYYSCINTNAYTPRAFKEETLKVEYKKLFGEDANFQNNNIQIGRKCIGGYQYIEKRGEYVEGYCEEEQSTTYRAEKELVKATSQESTIILYENVKYYGSEGQKLPEKLVSGTYIYTFKLDTNYNYVYKSKELKI
;
A
#
# COMPACT_ATOMS: atom_id res chain seq x y z
N MET A 1 -32.22 20.82 95.99
CA MET A 1 -31.30 21.95 95.73
C MET A 1 -30.21 21.47 94.80
N SER A 2 -30.32 21.73 93.54
CA SER A 2 -29.19 21.69 92.63
C SER A 2 -29.66 22.20 91.27
N ASN A 3 -29.12 23.35 90.86
CA ASN A 3 -29.35 23.95 89.57
C ASN A 3 -28.54 23.23 88.51
N THR A 4 -29.18 22.81 87.46
CA THR A 4 -28.51 22.38 86.25
C THR A 4 -28.72 23.42 85.14
N ASN A 5 -27.64 24.10 84.77
CA ASN A 5 -27.60 25.02 83.64
C ASN A 5 -27.48 24.22 82.33
N ASN A 6 -28.47 24.35 81.50
CA ASN A 6 -28.36 23.89 80.10
C ASN A 6 -27.61 24.93 79.27
N VAL A 7 -26.43 24.54 78.78
CA VAL A 7 -25.71 25.27 77.70
C VAL A 7 -26.11 24.65 76.36
N THR A 8 -26.82 25.41 75.57
CA THR A 8 -27.12 25.06 74.19
C THR A 8 -25.96 25.46 73.30
N GLU A 9 -25.23 24.48 72.81
CA GLU A 9 -24.13 24.64 71.86
C GLU A 9 -24.71 24.70 70.42
N ASN A 10 -24.64 25.86 69.83
CA ASN A 10 -25.01 26.05 68.40
C ASN A 10 -23.88 25.49 67.52
N VAL A 11 -24.08 24.32 66.95
CA VAL A 11 -23.21 23.75 65.93
C VAL A 11 -23.59 24.38 64.57
N ALA A 12 -22.70 25.26 64.11
CA ALA A 12 -22.79 25.81 62.77
C ALA A 12 -22.37 24.71 61.74
N VAL A 13 -23.29 24.22 60.96
CA VAL A 13 -23.03 23.32 59.84
C VAL A 13 -22.38 24.12 58.71
N VAL A 14 -21.06 24.00 58.56
CA VAL A 14 -20.33 24.49 57.41
C VAL A 14 -20.55 23.56 56.25
N THR A 15 -21.42 23.94 55.34
CA THR A 15 -21.58 23.24 54.05
C THR A 15 -20.39 23.57 53.16
N GLU A 16 -19.44 22.65 53.04
CA GLU A 16 -18.37 22.71 52.03
C GLU A 16 -18.98 22.54 50.63
N THR A 17 -19.11 23.64 49.90
CA THR A 17 -19.39 23.61 48.46
C THR A 17 -18.13 23.21 47.72
N LYS A 18 -18.07 21.95 47.25
CA LYS A 18 -17.02 21.47 46.33
C LYS A 18 -16.96 22.38 45.10
N PRO A 19 -15.79 22.92 44.73
CA PRO A 19 -15.68 23.74 43.51
C PRO A 19 -15.98 22.88 42.28
N LYS A 20 -16.98 23.27 41.49
CA LYS A 20 -17.27 22.70 40.19
C LYS A 20 -16.01 22.83 39.33
N LYS A 21 -15.33 21.73 39.03
CA LYS A 21 -14.21 21.70 38.09
C LYS A 21 -14.70 22.23 36.75
N LYS A 22 -14.26 23.43 36.38
CA LYS A 22 -14.55 24.04 35.10
C LYS A 22 -13.81 23.23 34.02
N HIS A 23 -14.54 22.53 33.18
CA HIS A 23 -14.02 21.83 32.00
C HIS A 23 -13.50 22.76 30.89
N THR A 24 -13.27 24.03 31.21
CA THR A 24 -12.85 25.07 30.27
C THR A 24 -11.48 24.75 29.64
N GLY A 25 -10.57 24.10 30.39
CA GLY A 25 -9.25 23.70 29.85
C GLY A 25 -9.33 22.57 28.83
N LEU A 26 -10.26 21.61 29.02
CA LEU A 26 -10.44 20.50 28.06
C LEU A 26 -11.03 21.00 26.73
N ILE A 27 -11.99 21.93 26.82
CA ILE A 27 -12.62 22.54 25.64
C ILE A 27 -11.57 23.34 24.85
N PHE A 28 -10.75 24.15 25.55
CA PHE A 28 -9.67 24.89 24.91
C PHE A 28 -8.64 23.98 24.23
N PHE A 29 -8.24 22.90 24.91
CA PHE A 29 -7.34 21.90 24.33
C PHE A 29 -7.90 21.25 23.07
N LEU A 30 -9.20 20.90 23.04
CA LEU A 30 -9.86 20.35 21.85
C LEU A 30 -9.86 21.35 20.69
N PHE A 31 -10.08 22.64 20.94
CA PHE A 31 -9.99 23.68 19.90
C PHE A 31 -8.58 23.83 19.34
N VAL A 32 -7.57 23.76 20.19
CA VAL A 32 -6.15 23.83 19.75
C VAL A 32 -5.80 22.62 18.88
N VAL A 33 -6.19 21.41 19.29
CA VAL A 33 -5.94 20.18 18.52
C VAL A 33 -6.70 20.21 17.18
N ALA A 34 -7.96 20.62 17.19
CA ALA A 34 -8.76 20.76 15.96
C ALA A 34 -8.15 21.82 15.00
N GLY A 35 -7.69 22.95 15.54
CA GLY A 35 -6.99 23.98 14.77
C GLY A 35 -5.67 23.48 14.16
N PHE A 36 -4.92 22.69 14.93
CA PHE A 36 -3.66 22.10 14.44
C PHE A 36 -3.91 21.06 13.34
N CYS A 37 -4.92 20.19 13.50
CA CYS A 37 -5.31 19.24 12.48
C CYS A 37 -5.81 19.94 11.21
N PHE A 38 -6.58 21.01 11.36
CA PHE A 38 -7.06 21.79 10.21
C PHE A 38 -5.91 22.52 9.52
N PHE A 39 -4.97 23.09 10.26
CA PHE A 39 -3.80 23.75 9.70
C PHE A 39 -2.88 22.76 8.96
N THR A 40 -2.61 21.59 9.54
CA THR A 40 -1.81 20.54 8.88
C THR A 40 -2.49 20.01 7.63
N TYR A 41 -3.81 19.82 7.65
CA TYR A 41 -4.58 19.42 6.48
C TYR A 41 -4.54 20.51 5.39
N TYR A 42 -4.72 21.77 5.77
CA TYR A 42 -4.68 22.90 4.85
C TYR A 42 -3.29 23.06 4.20
N THR A 43 -2.22 23.03 5.00
CA THR A 43 -0.84 23.11 4.46
C THR A 43 -0.50 21.92 3.57
N TYR A 44 -0.99 20.73 3.90
CA TYR A 44 -0.82 19.54 3.04
C TYR A 44 -1.53 19.71 1.69
N THR A 45 -2.77 20.20 1.68
CA THR A 45 -3.51 20.42 0.43
C THR A 45 -2.93 21.54 -0.43
N GLU A 46 -2.44 22.62 0.20
CA GLU A 46 -1.73 23.71 -0.52
C GLU A 46 -0.41 23.21 -1.12
N HIS A 47 0.35 22.42 -0.37
CA HIS A 47 1.61 21.86 -0.88
C HIS A 47 1.37 20.87 -2.03
N GLN A 48 0.28 20.10 -2.01
CA GLN A 48 -0.13 19.25 -3.12
C GLN A 48 -0.51 20.08 -4.35
N LYS A 49 -1.18 21.22 -4.18
CA LYS A 49 -1.48 22.16 -5.27
C LYS A 49 -0.22 22.79 -5.83
N GLU A 50 0.72 23.22 -4.99
CA GLU A 50 2.00 23.79 -5.45
C GLU A 50 2.82 22.76 -6.26
N ILE A 51 2.87 21.50 -5.80
CA ILE A 51 3.51 20.41 -6.53
C ILE A 51 2.80 20.17 -7.87
N TYR A 52 1.47 20.23 -7.88
CA TYR A 52 0.69 20.10 -9.10
C TYR A 52 0.94 21.27 -10.06
N GLU A 53 0.88 22.52 -9.58
CA GLU A 53 1.16 23.72 -10.39
C GLU A 53 2.61 23.76 -10.89
N LEU A 54 3.57 23.29 -10.09
CA LEU A 54 4.96 23.15 -10.53
C LEU A 54 5.10 22.06 -11.60
N ASN A 55 4.42 20.95 -11.46
CA ASN A 55 4.38 19.90 -12.47
C ASN A 55 3.66 20.37 -13.74
N GLU A 56 2.59 21.15 -13.61
CA GLU A 56 1.87 21.74 -14.75
C GLU A 56 2.71 22.80 -15.47
N LYS A 57 3.45 23.64 -14.74
CA LYS A 57 4.39 24.62 -15.31
C LYS A 57 5.63 23.97 -15.91
N CYS A 58 6.08 22.84 -15.37
CA CYS A 58 7.20 22.07 -15.90
C CYS A 58 6.80 21.13 -17.06
N THR A 59 5.51 20.82 -17.19
CA THR A 59 4.94 20.12 -18.34
C THR A 59 3.97 21.06 -19.05
N PRO A 60 4.40 21.84 -20.07
CA PRO A 60 3.45 22.55 -20.90
C PRO A 60 2.48 21.52 -21.47
N VAL A 61 1.22 21.57 -21.02
CA VAL A 61 0.13 20.79 -21.59
C VAL A 61 0.05 21.25 -23.05
N SER A 62 0.60 20.42 -23.94
CA SER A 62 0.40 20.62 -25.38
C SER A 62 -1.08 20.39 -25.66
N THR A 63 -1.80 21.43 -25.98
CA THR A 63 -3.21 21.38 -26.38
C THR A 63 -3.42 20.72 -27.75
N THR A 64 -2.39 20.11 -28.31
CA THR A 64 -2.34 19.51 -29.66
C THR A 64 -1.80 18.10 -29.67
N GLY A 65 -2.17 17.24 -28.75
CA GLY A 65 -1.91 15.79 -28.86
C GLY A 65 -0.45 15.33 -29.08
N ASP A 66 0.52 16.24 -28.99
CA ASP A 66 1.93 15.94 -29.23
C ASP A 66 2.55 15.10 -28.09
N VAL A 67 3.23 14.05 -28.46
CA VAL A 67 3.96 13.19 -27.52
C VAL A 67 5.22 13.94 -27.07
N LYS A 68 5.34 14.15 -25.75
CA LYS A 68 6.51 14.75 -25.12
C LYS A 68 7.36 13.69 -24.45
N GLU A 69 8.64 13.70 -24.68
CA GLU A 69 9.59 12.87 -23.94
C GLU A 69 9.86 13.45 -22.54
N LEU A 70 9.83 12.58 -21.53
CA LEU A 70 10.12 12.93 -20.15
C LEU A 70 11.53 12.48 -19.78
N SER A 71 12.21 13.25 -18.92
CA SER A 71 13.48 12.82 -18.34
C SER A 71 13.25 11.59 -17.47
N LEU A 72 14.09 10.56 -17.68
CA LEU A 72 14.05 9.33 -16.89
C LEU A 72 14.35 9.58 -15.42
N ASP A 73 15.16 10.59 -15.10
CA ASP A 73 15.52 10.96 -13.73
C ASP A 73 14.47 11.88 -13.06
N SER A 74 13.40 12.23 -13.76
CA SER A 74 12.36 13.07 -13.15
C SER A 74 11.64 12.32 -12.03
N THR A 75 11.29 13.04 -10.96
CA THR A 75 10.63 12.46 -9.77
C THR A 75 9.37 11.69 -10.14
N ILE A 76 8.56 12.22 -11.06
CA ILE A 76 7.32 11.56 -11.49
C ILE A 76 7.60 10.24 -12.20
N VAL A 77 8.58 10.19 -13.09
CA VAL A 77 8.93 8.96 -13.82
C VAL A 77 9.46 7.90 -12.85
N GLN A 78 10.34 8.28 -11.92
CA GLN A 78 10.89 7.37 -10.93
C GLN A 78 9.84 6.87 -9.94
N ASP A 79 8.91 7.75 -9.49
CA ASP A 79 7.79 7.35 -8.63
C ASP A 79 6.89 6.32 -9.32
N LEU A 80 6.48 6.59 -10.57
CA LEU A 80 5.63 5.68 -11.32
C LEU A 80 6.32 4.36 -11.63
N TYR A 81 7.62 4.41 -11.99
CA TYR A 81 8.39 3.21 -12.26
C TYR A 81 8.55 2.34 -11.01
N SER A 82 8.80 2.95 -9.85
CA SER A 82 8.90 2.22 -8.58
C SER A 82 7.64 1.42 -8.23
N LYS A 83 6.47 1.90 -8.63
CA LYS A 83 5.17 1.24 -8.39
C LYS A 83 4.98 -0.02 -9.23
N VAL A 84 5.62 -0.10 -10.39
CA VAL A 84 5.45 -1.24 -11.33
C VAL A 84 6.69 -2.10 -11.47
N TYR A 85 7.85 -1.60 -11.07
CA TYR A 85 9.09 -2.37 -11.09
C TYR A 85 8.97 -3.60 -10.22
N THR A 86 9.22 -4.76 -10.79
CA THR A 86 9.25 -6.05 -10.10
C THR A 86 10.62 -6.70 -10.22
N THR A 87 10.97 -7.54 -9.26
CA THR A 87 12.19 -8.33 -9.36
C THR A 87 12.00 -9.50 -10.35
N ILE A 88 13.08 -10.07 -10.78
CA ILE A 88 13.09 -11.24 -11.67
C ILE A 88 12.23 -12.40 -11.18
N LYS A 89 12.17 -12.59 -9.85
CA LYS A 89 11.41 -13.70 -9.25
C LYS A 89 9.90 -13.47 -9.30
N GLU A 90 9.51 -12.21 -9.37
CA GLU A 90 8.15 -11.76 -9.20
C GLU A 90 7.40 -11.58 -10.52
N ASP A 91 8.08 -11.13 -11.56
CA ASP A 91 7.46 -10.80 -12.84
C ASP A 91 7.56 -11.89 -13.90
N ALA A 92 8.25 -12.96 -13.57
CA ALA A 92 8.61 -14.03 -14.51
C ALA A 92 7.45 -14.70 -15.23
N ALA A 93 6.23 -14.55 -14.74
CA ALA A 93 5.09 -15.25 -15.26
C ALA A 93 3.97 -14.35 -15.79
N GLU A 94 4.11 -13.03 -15.63
CA GLU A 94 2.99 -12.11 -15.85
C GLU A 94 3.35 -11.02 -16.88
N PRO A 95 3.31 -11.34 -18.17
CA PRO A 95 3.59 -10.38 -19.25
C PRO A 95 2.53 -9.28 -19.34
N GLU A 96 1.33 -9.54 -18.82
CA GLU A 96 0.19 -8.63 -18.87
C GLU A 96 -0.27 -8.25 -17.47
N LEU A 97 -1.01 -7.14 -17.35
CA LEU A 97 -1.60 -6.68 -16.12
C LEU A 97 -2.89 -7.47 -15.79
N ASN A 98 -2.74 -8.66 -15.25
CA ASN A 98 -3.85 -9.48 -14.75
C ASN A 98 -4.17 -9.19 -13.27
N ASP A 99 -5.25 -9.79 -12.75
CA ASP A 99 -5.71 -9.53 -11.39
C ASP A 99 -4.73 -10.01 -10.32
N SER A 100 -3.99 -11.08 -10.58
CA SER A 100 -2.95 -11.58 -9.67
C SER A 100 -1.79 -10.58 -9.57
N LEU A 101 -1.31 -10.06 -10.69
CA LEU A 101 -0.28 -9.03 -10.71
C LEU A 101 -0.76 -7.72 -10.05
N LYS A 102 -2.02 -7.32 -10.27
CA LYS A 102 -2.58 -6.14 -9.60
C LYS A 102 -2.57 -6.28 -8.09
N LEU A 103 -3.01 -7.41 -7.55
CA LEU A 103 -2.98 -7.67 -6.11
C LEU A 103 -1.56 -7.65 -5.55
N TYR A 104 -0.62 -8.24 -6.27
CA TYR A 104 0.78 -8.27 -5.88
C TYR A 104 1.40 -6.86 -5.87
N LEU A 105 1.18 -6.06 -6.91
CA LEU A 105 1.69 -4.69 -6.98
C LEU A 105 1.10 -3.81 -5.87
N ALA A 106 -0.18 -3.97 -5.56
CA ALA A 106 -0.82 -3.29 -4.45
C ALA A 106 -0.23 -3.73 -3.09
N TYR A 107 0.01 -5.02 -2.90
CA TYR A 107 0.67 -5.55 -1.71
C TYR A 107 2.05 -4.91 -1.50
N ARG A 108 2.84 -4.72 -2.53
CA ARG A 108 4.15 -4.08 -2.45
C ARG A 108 4.12 -2.62 -1.99
N GLN A 109 2.98 -1.95 -2.11
CA GLN A 109 2.79 -0.59 -1.61
C GLN A 109 2.40 -0.56 -0.12
N ILE A 110 2.11 -1.71 0.50
CA ILE A 110 1.73 -1.76 1.91
C ILE A 110 2.93 -1.36 2.78
N PRO A 111 2.78 -0.31 3.62
CA PRO A 111 3.84 0.07 4.55
C PRO A 111 4.16 -1.05 5.55
N ASN A 112 5.42 -1.27 5.84
CA ASN A 112 5.87 -2.35 6.73
C ASN A 112 5.20 -2.33 8.11
N TYR A 113 4.87 -1.16 8.67
CA TYR A 113 4.20 -1.05 9.97
C TYR A 113 2.75 -1.53 9.97
N LYS A 114 2.16 -1.79 8.79
CA LYS A 114 0.83 -2.38 8.63
C LYS A 114 0.88 -3.91 8.46
N ILE A 115 2.08 -4.46 8.34
CA ILE A 115 2.32 -5.90 8.26
C ILE A 115 2.69 -6.37 9.67
N TYR A 116 2.00 -7.38 10.16
CA TYR A 116 2.19 -7.91 11.52
C TYR A 116 2.40 -9.42 11.49
N GLU A 117 2.87 -9.96 12.62
CA GLU A 117 3.03 -11.40 12.80
C GLU A 117 1.66 -12.06 13.07
N SER A 118 1.33 -13.08 12.30
CA SER A 118 0.09 -13.84 12.46
C SER A 118 0.23 -14.90 13.52
N ASN A 119 -0.85 -15.14 14.27
CA ASN A 119 -0.91 -16.25 15.21
C ASN A 119 -1.28 -17.55 14.48
N CYS A 120 -0.34 -18.48 14.36
CA CYS A 120 -0.53 -19.76 13.68
C CYS A 120 -1.63 -20.64 14.27
N ASN A 121 -1.88 -20.58 15.59
CA ASN A 121 -2.93 -21.36 16.26
C ASN A 121 -4.34 -21.09 15.69
N TYR A 122 -4.50 -20.02 14.93
CA TYR A 122 -5.75 -19.68 14.31
C TYR A 122 -6.11 -20.58 13.12
N PHE A 123 -5.13 -21.23 12.51
CA PHE A 123 -5.31 -22.02 11.30
C PHE A 123 -5.49 -23.51 11.52
N SER A 124 -5.43 -23.97 12.76
CA SER A 124 -5.55 -25.37 13.11
C SER A 124 -6.91 -26.01 12.78
N ASP A 125 -7.90 -25.19 12.45
CA ASP A 125 -9.29 -25.62 12.35
C ASP A 125 -9.87 -25.58 10.93
N THR A 126 -9.04 -25.39 9.91
CA THR A 126 -9.52 -25.27 8.55
C THR A 126 -9.02 -26.40 7.66
N ALA A 127 -9.88 -26.86 6.76
CA ALA A 127 -9.58 -27.88 5.76
C ALA A 127 -8.44 -27.53 4.78
N MET A 128 -7.80 -26.39 4.98
CA MET A 128 -6.67 -25.94 4.20
C MET A 128 -5.38 -26.10 4.99
N PRO A 129 -4.42 -26.88 4.49
CA PRO A 129 -3.15 -27.04 5.17
C PRO A 129 -2.30 -25.76 5.04
N TYR A 130 -2.29 -24.94 6.08
CA TYR A 130 -1.32 -23.85 6.20
C TYR A 130 -0.03 -24.41 6.75
N TYR A 131 0.84 -24.87 5.89
CA TYR A 131 2.08 -25.55 6.27
C TYR A 131 2.98 -24.68 7.13
N SER A 132 2.95 -23.36 6.96
CA SER A 132 3.71 -22.41 7.76
C SER A 132 3.36 -22.43 9.24
N CYS A 133 2.16 -22.86 9.61
CA CYS A 133 1.72 -22.93 10.98
C CYS A 133 1.90 -24.32 11.63
N ILE A 134 2.01 -25.36 10.82
CA ILE A 134 2.09 -26.74 11.30
C ILE A 134 3.51 -27.11 11.73
N ASN A 135 4.51 -26.52 11.14
CA ASN A 135 5.87 -27.08 11.21
C ASN A 135 6.84 -26.32 12.08
N THR A 136 6.48 -25.20 12.73
CA THR A 136 7.59 -24.47 13.29
C THR A 136 7.30 -23.68 14.56
N ASN A 137 7.97 -24.04 15.57
CA ASN A 137 8.42 -23.16 16.64
C ASN A 137 9.41 -22.06 16.15
N ALA A 138 9.68 -21.95 14.86
CA ALA A 138 10.74 -21.11 14.30
C ALA A 138 10.27 -20.08 13.24
N TYR A 139 9.08 -20.20 12.70
CA TYR A 139 8.58 -19.28 11.67
C TYR A 139 7.20 -18.74 12.03
N THR A 140 7.12 -17.43 12.16
CA THR A 140 5.85 -16.73 12.38
C THR A 140 5.45 -16.07 11.05
N PRO A 141 4.35 -16.48 10.39
CA PRO A 141 3.94 -15.91 9.13
C PRO A 141 3.52 -14.46 9.29
N ARG A 142 3.84 -13.66 8.31
CA ARG A 142 3.40 -12.26 8.25
C ARG A 142 1.98 -12.18 7.73
N ALA A 143 1.26 -11.15 8.17
CA ALA A 143 -0.11 -10.92 7.75
C ALA A 143 -0.41 -9.43 7.62
N PHE A 144 -1.48 -9.12 6.88
CA PHE A 144 -2.04 -7.78 6.80
C PHE A 144 -3.55 -7.86 6.54
N LYS A 145 -4.27 -6.79 6.87
CA LYS A 145 -5.72 -6.72 6.68
C LYS A 145 -6.10 -6.49 5.22
N GLU A 146 -7.24 -7.07 4.79
CA GLU A 146 -7.87 -6.84 3.49
C GLU A 146 -8.02 -5.35 3.20
N GLU A 147 -8.55 -4.59 4.17
CA GLU A 147 -8.75 -3.14 4.00
C GLU A 147 -7.44 -2.38 3.70
N THR A 148 -6.32 -2.87 4.23
CA THR A 148 -5.01 -2.29 3.93
C THR A 148 -4.64 -2.49 2.47
N LEU A 149 -4.83 -3.71 1.95
CA LEU A 149 -4.57 -4.02 0.54
C LEU A 149 -5.50 -3.24 -0.38
N LYS A 150 -6.79 -3.19 -0.05
CA LYS A 150 -7.81 -2.49 -0.82
C LYS A 150 -7.51 -0.99 -0.96
N VAL A 151 -7.02 -0.36 0.11
CA VAL A 151 -6.59 1.05 0.05
C VAL A 151 -5.43 1.22 -0.93
N GLU A 152 -4.39 0.40 -0.85
CA GLU A 152 -3.23 0.52 -1.75
C GLU A 152 -3.59 0.12 -3.20
N TYR A 153 -4.51 -0.84 -3.38
CA TYR A 153 -5.05 -1.22 -4.68
C TYR A 153 -5.76 -0.05 -5.37
N LYS A 154 -6.64 0.65 -4.64
CA LYS A 154 -7.36 1.80 -5.17
C LYS A 154 -6.45 2.98 -5.49
N LYS A 155 -5.45 3.24 -4.67
CA LYS A 155 -4.42 4.26 -4.97
C LYS A 155 -3.68 3.96 -6.26
N LEU A 156 -3.37 2.69 -6.52
CA LEU A 156 -2.58 2.31 -7.69
C LEU A 156 -3.41 2.20 -8.96
N PHE A 157 -4.65 1.70 -8.88
CA PHE A 157 -5.50 1.39 -10.05
C PHE A 157 -6.69 2.34 -10.23
N GLY A 158 -6.98 3.21 -9.25
CA GLY A 158 -8.10 4.15 -9.22
C GLY A 158 -9.23 3.69 -8.31
N GLU A 159 -10.04 4.66 -7.86
CA GLU A 159 -11.18 4.40 -6.95
C GLU A 159 -12.22 3.46 -7.56
N ASP A 160 -12.44 3.54 -8.88
CA ASP A 160 -13.39 2.70 -9.62
C ASP A 160 -12.84 1.31 -9.96
N ALA A 161 -11.59 1.01 -9.57
CA ALA A 161 -11.00 -0.28 -9.86
C ALA A 161 -11.71 -1.40 -9.08
N ASN A 162 -12.11 -2.45 -9.80
CA ASN A 162 -12.78 -3.61 -9.23
C ASN A 162 -11.79 -4.42 -8.39
N PHE A 163 -11.82 -4.24 -7.08
CA PHE A 163 -11.04 -5.02 -6.14
C PHE A 163 -11.76 -6.34 -5.82
N GLN A 164 -11.08 -7.44 -6.02
CA GLN A 164 -11.56 -8.76 -5.62
C GLN A 164 -10.48 -9.46 -4.80
N ASN A 165 -10.89 -10.04 -3.67
CA ASN A 165 -10.00 -10.84 -2.86
C ASN A 165 -9.63 -12.14 -3.59
N ASN A 166 -8.34 -12.38 -3.69
CA ASN A 166 -7.78 -13.62 -4.18
C ASN A 166 -6.40 -13.82 -3.55
N ASN A 167 -5.87 -15.04 -3.61
CA ASN A 167 -4.52 -15.29 -3.15
C ASN A 167 -3.51 -14.48 -3.95
N ILE A 168 -2.51 -13.93 -3.27
CA ILE A 168 -1.42 -13.18 -3.90
C ILE A 168 -0.28 -14.16 -4.14
N GLN A 169 -0.02 -14.44 -5.41
CA GLN A 169 1.07 -15.32 -5.79
C GLN A 169 1.59 -14.92 -7.17
N ILE A 170 2.79 -14.41 -7.22
CA ILE A 170 3.46 -13.98 -8.44
C ILE A 170 4.85 -14.57 -8.52
N GLY A 171 5.25 -14.90 -9.72
CA GLY A 171 6.53 -15.48 -9.99
C GLY A 171 6.62 -16.96 -9.62
N ARG A 172 7.60 -17.31 -8.82
CA ARG A 172 7.74 -18.70 -8.38
C ARG A 172 6.60 -19.10 -7.46
N LYS A 173 6.04 -20.26 -7.75
CA LYS A 173 5.10 -20.92 -6.87
C LYS A 173 5.73 -20.91 -5.46
N CYS A 174 5.05 -20.28 -4.49
CA CYS A 174 5.41 -20.34 -3.09
C CYS A 174 6.38 -19.28 -2.50
N ILE A 175 6.97 -18.38 -3.24
CA ILE A 175 7.78 -17.30 -2.65
C ILE A 175 6.98 -16.02 -2.57
N GLY A 176 6.81 -15.47 -1.37
CA GLY A 176 6.09 -14.22 -1.13
C GLY A 176 4.60 -14.30 -1.40
N GLY A 177 4.02 -15.52 -1.42
CA GLY A 177 2.59 -15.73 -1.57
C GLY A 177 1.83 -15.43 -0.29
N TYR A 178 0.67 -14.84 -0.43
CA TYR A 178 -0.27 -14.60 0.66
C TYR A 178 -1.60 -15.26 0.35
N GLN A 179 -2.14 -15.95 1.32
CA GLN A 179 -3.45 -16.57 1.23
C GLN A 179 -4.49 -15.70 1.89
N TYR A 180 -5.59 -15.47 1.20
CA TYR A 180 -6.72 -14.73 1.75
C TYR A 180 -7.57 -15.61 2.67
N ILE A 181 -7.85 -15.13 3.86
CA ILE A 181 -8.68 -15.79 4.87
C ILE A 181 -9.97 -14.99 5.07
N GLU A 182 -11.01 -15.37 4.36
CA GLU A 182 -12.28 -14.64 4.34
C GLU A 182 -12.85 -14.39 5.74
N LYS A 183 -12.89 -15.43 6.59
CA LYS A 183 -13.44 -15.32 7.97
C LYS A 183 -12.73 -14.28 8.84
N ARG A 184 -11.54 -13.84 8.45
CA ARG A 184 -10.71 -12.88 9.19
C ARG A 184 -10.54 -11.55 8.48
N GLY A 185 -10.87 -11.48 7.19
CA GLY A 185 -10.51 -10.36 6.34
C GLY A 185 -8.99 -10.08 6.35
N GLU A 186 -8.19 -11.16 6.24
CA GLU A 186 -6.74 -11.08 6.33
C GLU A 186 -6.06 -11.84 5.22
N TYR A 187 -4.90 -11.33 4.83
CA TYR A 187 -3.92 -12.03 4.01
C TYR A 187 -2.81 -12.53 4.89
N VAL A 188 -2.47 -13.80 4.78
CA VAL A 188 -1.44 -14.45 5.59
C VAL A 188 -0.42 -15.11 4.70
N GLU A 189 0.85 -14.91 5.00
CA GLU A 189 1.97 -15.46 4.25
C GLU A 189 1.89 -16.99 4.24
N GLY A 190 1.85 -17.57 3.03
CA GLY A 190 1.84 -19.00 2.82
C GLY A 190 3.25 -19.57 2.75
N TYR A 191 3.48 -20.69 3.41
CA TYR A 191 4.70 -21.48 3.25
C TYR A 191 4.54 -22.46 2.09
N CYS A 192 5.60 -22.71 1.37
CA CYS A 192 5.61 -23.68 0.32
C CYS A 192 6.89 -24.54 0.34
N GLU A 193 6.71 -25.84 0.32
CA GLU A 193 7.81 -26.81 0.46
C GLU A 193 8.66 -26.99 -0.81
N GLU A 194 8.14 -26.62 -1.99
CA GLU A 194 8.85 -26.86 -3.24
C GLU A 194 9.37 -25.56 -3.88
N GLU A 195 10.59 -25.20 -3.58
CA GLU A 195 11.37 -24.30 -4.42
C GLU A 195 11.83 -25.03 -5.69
N GLN A 196 11.08 -24.90 -6.77
CA GLN A 196 11.67 -25.21 -8.08
C GLN A 196 12.67 -24.11 -8.43
N SER A 197 13.93 -24.41 -8.24
CA SER A 197 15.03 -23.50 -8.57
C SER A 197 15.28 -23.44 -10.08
N THR A 198 14.41 -22.77 -10.81
CA THR A 198 14.82 -22.32 -12.14
C THR A 198 15.73 -21.11 -11.95
N THR A 199 17.01 -21.31 -12.11
CA THR A 199 18.00 -20.25 -12.06
C THR A 199 17.98 -19.52 -13.40
N TYR A 200 17.40 -18.35 -13.39
CA TYR A 200 17.49 -17.38 -14.47
C TYR A 200 17.74 -16.00 -13.88
N ARG A 201 18.30 -15.11 -14.69
CA ARG A 201 18.45 -13.69 -14.33
C ARG A 201 17.77 -12.83 -15.39
N ALA A 202 17.39 -11.62 -15.04
CA ALA A 202 17.02 -10.60 -16.00
C ALA A 202 17.89 -9.36 -15.84
N GLU A 203 18.07 -8.68 -16.95
CA GLU A 203 18.53 -7.30 -16.98
C GLU A 203 17.33 -6.44 -17.37
N LYS A 204 17.07 -5.40 -16.57
CA LYS A 204 15.94 -4.50 -16.75
C LYS A 204 16.48 -3.08 -16.80
N GLU A 205 16.02 -2.33 -17.78
CA GLU A 205 16.42 -0.95 -18.00
C GLU A 205 15.23 -0.12 -18.44
N LEU A 206 14.91 0.93 -17.68
CA LEU A 206 13.94 1.95 -18.10
C LEU A 206 14.62 2.80 -19.18
N VAL A 207 14.13 2.70 -20.41
CA VAL A 207 14.79 3.30 -21.58
C VAL A 207 14.09 4.53 -22.11
N LYS A 208 12.80 4.71 -21.81
CA LYS A 208 12.03 5.84 -22.33
C LYS A 208 10.84 6.11 -21.41
N ALA A 209 10.49 7.38 -21.30
CA ALA A 209 9.23 7.83 -20.72
C ALA A 209 8.63 8.92 -21.60
N THR A 210 7.32 8.85 -21.84
CA THR A 210 6.60 9.84 -22.64
C THR A 210 5.34 10.28 -21.95
N SER A 211 4.94 11.52 -22.19
CA SER A 211 3.62 12.04 -21.80
C SER A 211 2.83 12.49 -23.02
N GLN A 212 1.54 12.22 -23.01
CA GLN A 212 0.59 12.71 -23.98
C GLN A 212 -0.72 13.00 -23.26
N GLU A 213 -1.14 14.26 -23.25
CA GLU A 213 -2.31 14.70 -22.48
C GLU A 213 -2.22 14.27 -21.01
N SER A 214 -3.20 13.50 -20.55
CA SER A 214 -3.29 12.96 -19.18
C SER A 214 -2.65 11.57 -19.00
N THR A 215 -1.81 11.15 -19.95
CA THR A 215 -1.25 9.80 -19.97
C THR A 215 0.28 9.86 -19.91
N ILE A 216 0.87 9.03 -19.05
CA ILE A 216 2.32 8.78 -19.02
C ILE A 216 2.56 7.32 -19.40
N ILE A 217 3.53 7.11 -20.30
CA ILE A 217 3.92 5.78 -20.76
C ILE A 217 5.40 5.59 -20.48
N LEU A 218 5.71 4.49 -19.77
CA LEU A 218 7.07 4.07 -19.47
C LEU A 218 7.43 2.85 -20.32
N TYR A 219 8.68 2.80 -20.78
CA TYR A 219 9.23 1.70 -21.59
C TYR A 219 10.42 1.09 -20.88
N GLU A 220 10.34 -0.19 -20.56
CA GLU A 220 11.39 -0.97 -19.89
C GLU A 220 11.87 -2.09 -20.82
N ASN A 221 13.13 -2.09 -21.14
CA ASN A 221 13.76 -3.23 -21.81
C ASN A 221 14.08 -4.33 -20.79
N VAL A 222 13.65 -5.55 -21.08
CA VAL A 222 13.90 -6.72 -20.25
C VAL A 222 14.56 -7.81 -21.08
N LYS A 223 15.69 -8.30 -20.59
CA LYS A 223 16.40 -9.45 -21.15
C LYS A 223 16.48 -10.56 -20.11
N TYR A 224 15.98 -11.72 -20.46
CA TYR A 224 16.08 -12.91 -19.63
C TYR A 224 17.23 -13.80 -20.10
N TYR A 225 17.95 -14.38 -19.14
CA TYR A 225 19.06 -15.27 -19.36
C TYR A 225 18.86 -16.53 -18.53
N GLY A 226 18.91 -17.69 -19.19
CA GLY A 226 18.93 -19.00 -18.52
C GLY A 226 20.30 -19.34 -17.97
N SER A 227 20.35 -20.30 -17.05
CA SER A 227 21.60 -20.95 -16.69
C SER A 227 22.10 -21.80 -17.86
N GLU A 228 23.40 -21.99 -17.94
CA GLU A 228 24.05 -22.76 -19.02
C GLU A 228 23.40 -24.13 -19.16
N GLY A 229 22.91 -24.44 -20.36
CA GLY A 229 22.21 -25.70 -20.66
C GLY A 229 20.74 -25.78 -20.22
N GLN A 230 20.16 -24.75 -19.61
CA GLN A 230 18.75 -24.72 -19.24
C GLN A 230 17.94 -23.85 -20.21
N LYS A 231 16.82 -24.40 -20.70
CA LYS A 231 15.85 -23.63 -21.48
C LYS A 231 15.08 -22.70 -20.56
N LEU A 232 14.95 -21.45 -20.95
CA LEU A 232 14.10 -20.49 -20.25
C LEU A 232 12.64 -20.99 -20.26
N PRO A 233 11.88 -20.79 -19.16
CA PRO A 233 10.46 -20.97 -19.16
C PRO A 233 9.80 -20.16 -20.29
N GLU A 234 8.81 -20.74 -20.98
CA GLU A 234 8.12 -20.09 -22.12
C GLU A 234 7.50 -18.73 -21.80
N LYS A 235 7.15 -18.53 -20.53
CA LYS A 235 6.59 -17.24 -20.04
C LYS A 235 7.62 -16.13 -19.90
N LEU A 236 8.91 -16.43 -19.93
CA LEU A 236 9.99 -15.44 -19.83
C LEU A 236 10.36 -14.94 -21.21
N VAL A 237 9.65 -13.94 -21.65
CA VAL A 237 9.85 -13.33 -22.96
C VAL A 237 10.65 -12.04 -22.81
N SER A 238 11.82 -12.00 -23.44
CA SER A 238 12.61 -10.76 -23.55
C SER A 238 11.94 -9.80 -24.53
N GLY A 239 11.94 -8.53 -24.20
CA GLY A 239 11.30 -7.50 -25.04
C GLY A 239 11.17 -6.17 -24.32
N THR A 240 10.39 -5.27 -24.90
CA THR A 240 10.08 -3.99 -24.28
C THR A 240 8.72 -4.06 -23.60
N TYR A 241 8.70 -3.92 -22.29
CA TYR A 241 7.47 -3.78 -21.52
C TYR A 241 7.03 -2.33 -21.51
N ILE A 242 5.74 -2.11 -21.73
CA ILE A 242 5.13 -0.79 -21.80
C ILE A 242 4.13 -0.68 -20.66
N TYR A 243 4.33 0.30 -19.80
CA TYR A 243 3.48 0.58 -18.65
C TYR A 243 2.72 1.89 -18.90
N THR A 244 1.39 1.84 -18.89
CA THR A 244 0.55 3.01 -19.14
C THR A 244 -0.10 3.49 -17.86
N PHE A 245 0.09 4.77 -17.54
CA PHE A 245 -0.55 5.47 -16.44
C PHE A 245 -1.45 6.56 -16.98
N LYS A 246 -2.61 6.76 -16.37
CA LYS A 246 -3.56 7.80 -16.74
C LYS A 246 -3.93 8.62 -15.51
N LEU A 247 -4.00 9.93 -15.66
CA LEU A 247 -4.45 10.84 -14.61
C LEU A 247 -5.94 10.58 -14.33
N ASP A 248 -6.28 10.39 -13.06
CA ASP A 248 -7.65 10.23 -12.59
C ASP A 248 -8.28 11.59 -12.23
N THR A 249 -9.52 11.58 -11.81
CA THR A 249 -10.26 12.79 -11.41
C THR A 249 -9.72 13.44 -10.12
N ASN A 250 -8.90 12.74 -9.36
CA ASN A 250 -8.24 13.23 -8.15
C ASN A 250 -6.79 13.68 -8.41
N TYR A 251 -6.43 13.82 -9.69
CA TYR A 251 -5.09 14.21 -10.15
C TYR A 251 -3.98 13.22 -9.75
N ASN A 252 -4.32 11.93 -9.59
CA ASN A 252 -3.33 10.87 -9.37
C ASN A 252 -3.13 10.08 -10.65
N TYR A 253 -1.87 9.76 -10.96
CA TYR A 253 -1.58 8.81 -12.03
C TYR A 253 -1.86 7.39 -11.56
N VAL A 254 -2.86 6.76 -12.18
CA VAL A 254 -3.26 5.38 -11.91
C VAL A 254 -2.80 4.45 -13.02
N TYR A 255 -2.34 3.28 -12.64
CA TYR A 255 -1.81 2.27 -13.55
C TYR A 255 -2.94 1.60 -14.33
N LYS A 256 -2.86 1.58 -15.67
CA LYS A 256 -3.92 1.10 -16.54
C LYS A 256 -3.57 -0.17 -17.30
N SER A 257 -2.38 -0.27 -17.87
CA SER A 257 -2.00 -1.44 -18.66
C SER A 257 -0.51 -1.75 -18.57
N LYS A 258 -0.20 -3.03 -18.75
CA LYS A 258 1.12 -3.58 -19.02
C LYS A 258 1.03 -4.34 -20.34
N GLU A 259 1.93 -4.06 -21.24
CA GLU A 259 1.99 -4.69 -22.57
C GLU A 259 3.42 -5.10 -22.86
N LEU A 260 3.59 -6.21 -23.55
CA LEU A 260 4.88 -6.64 -24.04
C LEU A 260 4.95 -6.41 -25.56
N LYS A 261 5.99 -5.71 -25.98
CA LYS A 261 6.33 -5.52 -27.38
C LYS A 261 7.61 -6.28 -27.68
N ILE A 262 7.50 -7.27 -28.56
CA ILE A 262 8.59 -8.11 -29.00
C ILE A 262 9.27 -7.47 -30.20
#